data_e287b868f2c5a0b640ebf3ce38d8851f
#
_entry.id   e287b868f2c5a0b640ebf3ce38d8851f
#
_cell.length_a   1.000
_cell.length_b   1.000
_cell.length_c   1.000
_cell.angle_alpha   90.00
_cell.angle_beta   90.00
_cell.angle_gamma   90.00
#
_symmetry.space_group_name_H-M   'P 1'
#
loop_
_entity.id
_entity.type
_entity.pdbx_description
1 polymer ?
#
loop_
_entity_poly.entity_id
_entity_poly.type
_entity_poly.pdbx_seq_one_letter_code
_entity_poly.pdbx_strand_id
1 'polypeptide(L)'
;SGRMEYKENGESKFRPLTQDENDLIDYWNDWLEHQPFVVINEPNITNEKLYSLCKMWKYKMGLEFVAFDYIKSNETDASDNYNILGAKCDFLKNRIANELDLAVITACQLNREGKVADSDKINRYASVAIKVGNKSEELKMVDGEECGNYFAKIYVNRIGKRMPEDDQNAYIDLYFDGARAILEECKVQHTPSDPFE
;
A
#
# COMPACT_ATOMS: atom_id res chain seq x y z
N SER A 1 17.35 -22.58 0.76
CA SER A 1 18.13 -22.37 1.99
C SER A 1 18.12 -20.88 2.32
N GLY A 2 17.50 -20.52 3.45
CA GLY A 2 17.44 -19.14 3.94
C GLY A 2 18.85 -18.67 4.33
N ARG A 3 19.13 -17.40 4.01
CA ARG A 3 20.35 -16.71 4.43
C ARG A 3 19.95 -15.38 5.02
N MET A 4 20.58 -14.99 6.13
CA MET A 4 20.40 -13.68 6.71
C MET A 4 21.51 -12.74 6.24
N GLU A 5 21.15 -11.55 5.76
CA GLU A 5 22.08 -10.49 5.47
C GLU A 5 22.45 -9.75 6.78
N TYR A 6 23.71 -9.47 6.97
CA TYR A 6 24.20 -8.60 8.05
C TYR A 6 25.32 -7.69 7.52
N LYS A 7 25.57 -6.60 8.19
CA LYS A 7 26.64 -5.66 7.83
C LYS A 7 27.86 -5.84 8.74
N GLU A 8 29.01 -5.99 8.12
CA GLU A 8 30.30 -5.98 8.80
C GLU A 8 31.22 -5.01 8.07
N ASN A 9 31.71 -3.99 8.81
CA ASN A 9 32.54 -2.90 8.24
C ASN A 9 31.89 -2.15 7.06
N GLY A 10 30.55 -2.03 7.03
CA GLY A 10 29.80 -1.38 5.95
C GLY A 10 29.52 -2.27 4.74
N GLU A 11 30.06 -3.47 4.67
CA GLU A 11 29.80 -4.44 3.60
C GLU A 11 28.68 -5.42 3.99
N SER A 12 27.82 -5.74 3.03
CA SER A 12 26.79 -6.77 3.22
C SER A 12 27.40 -8.16 3.14
N LYS A 13 27.23 -8.95 4.20
CA LYS A 13 27.62 -10.35 4.27
C LYS A 13 26.41 -11.23 4.51
N PHE A 14 26.49 -12.48 4.09
CA PHE A 14 25.44 -13.46 4.24
C PHE A 14 25.93 -14.64 5.08
N ARG A 15 25.13 -15.06 6.04
CA ARG A 15 25.33 -16.28 6.80
C ARG A 15 24.11 -17.20 6.70
N PRO A 16 24.26 -18.52 6.91
CA PRO A 16 23.11 -19.40 7.12
C PRO A 16 22.29 -18.95 8.33
N LEU A 17 20.99 -19.26 8.31
CA LEU A 17 20.15 -19.08 9.47
C LEU A 17 20.60 -20.00 10.61
N THR A 18 20.53 -19.50 11.84
CA THR A 18 20.69 -20.33 13.05
C THR A 18 19.49 -21.27 13.23
N GLN A 19 19.58 -22.22 14.14
CA GLN A 19 18.47 -23.12 14.45
C GLN A 19 17.26 -22.30 14.98
N ASP A 20 17.50 -21.39 15.92
CA ASP A 20 16.44 -20.54 16.50
C ASP A 20 15.71 -19.67 15.44
N GLU A 21 16.47 -19.17 14.45
CA GLU A 21 15.89 -18.40 13.33
C GLU A 21 15.05 -19.29 12.40
N ASN A 22 15.48 -20.53 12.15
CA ASN A 22 14.68 -21.50 11.40
C ASN A 22 13.42 -21.89 12.18
N ASP A 23 13.53 -22.17 13.47
CA ASP A 23 12.39 -22.52 14.34
C ASP A 23 11.36 -21.38 14.39
N LEU A 24 11.83 -20.12 14.41
CA LEU A 24 10.97 -18.95 14.34
C LEU A 24 10.24 -18.84 12.99
N ILE A 25 10.93 -19.11 11.88
CA ILE A 25 10.33 -19.14 10.54
C ILE A 25 9.28 -20.24 10.45
N ASP A 26 9.59 -21.44 10.95
CA ASP A 26 8.66 -22.57 10.93
C ASP A 26 7.41 -22.28 11.78
N TYR A 27 7.58 -21.67 12.96
CA TYR A 27 6.47 -21.20 13.79
C TYR A 27 5.57 -20.20 13.04
N TRP A 28 6.15 -19.21 12.35
CA TRP A 28 5.37 -18.23 11.60
C TRP A 28 4.71 -18.82 10.37
N ASN A 29 5.33 -19.76 9.68
CA ASN A 29 4.72 -20.46 8.55
C ASN A 29 3.52 -21.29 9.01
N ASP A 30 3.64 -22.04 10.10
CA ASP A 30 2.52 -22.81 10.70
C ASP A 30 1.38 -21.84 11.11
N TRP A 31 1.72 -20.73 11.77
CA TRP A 31 0.74 -19.73 12.14
C TRP A 31 0.01 -19.16 10.92
N LEU A 32 0.74 -18.82 9.85
CA LEU A 32 0.17 -18.27 8.61
C LEU A 32 -0.77 -19.25 7.91
N GLU A 33 -0.46 -20.54 7.90
CA GLU A 33 -1.30 -21.58 7.29
C GLU A 33 -2.69 -21.67 7.95
N HIS A 34 -2.79 -21.27 9.22
CA HIS A 34 -4.04 -21.27 9.97
C HIS A 34 -4.80 -19.93 9.91
N GLN A 35 -4.28 -18.92 9.23
CA GLN A 35 -4.98 -17.64 9.12
C GLN A 35 -6.01 -17.65 7.98
N PRO A 36 -7.11 -16.90 8.13
CA PRO A 36 -8.18 -16.84 7.13
C PRO A 36 -7.80 -15.95 5.93
N PHE A 37 -6.66 -16.20 5.29
CA PHE A 37 -6.29 -15.50 4.08
C PHE A 37 -5.66 -16.43 3.03
N VAL A 38 -5.75 -16.02 1.77
CA VAL A 38 -5.18 -16.74 0.62
C VAL A 38 -4.30 -15.79 -0.15
N VAL A 39 -3.05 -16.19 -0.40
CA VAL A 39 -2.13 -15.46 -1.26
C VAL A 39 -2.14 -16.08 -2.66
N ILE A 40 -2.39 -15.26 -3.68
CA ILE A 40 -2.39 -15.67 -5.07
C ILE A 40 -1.30 -14.89 -5.81
N ASN A 41 -0.28 -15.59 -6.28
CA ASN A 41 0.76 -15.01 -7.12
C ASN A 41 0.42 -15.23 -8.59
N GLU A 42 -0.23 -14.23 -9.20
CA GLU A 42 -0.63 -14.24 -10.60
C GLU A 42 -0.32 -12.88 -11.24
N PRO A 43 0.90 -12.67 -11.76
CA PRO A 43 1.37 -11.36 -12.21
C PRO A 43 0.51 -10.69 -13.31
N ASN A 44 -0.18 -11.47 -14.13
CA ASN A 44 -0.98 -10.98 -15.26
C ASN A 44 -2.45 -11.42 -15.15
N ILE A 45 -2.99 -11.37 -13.93
CA ILE A 45 -4.38 -11.77 -13.69
C ILE A 45 -5.36 -10.92 -14.51
N THR A 46 -6.20 -11.58 -15.32
CA THR A 46 -7.27 -10.89 -16.04
C THR A 46 -8.41 -10.51 -15.11
N ASN A 47 -9.24 -9.55 -15.53
CA ASN A 47 -10.39 -9.12 -14.76
C ASN A 47 -11.38 -10.27 -14.51
N GLU A 48 -11.62 -11.09 -15.53
CA GLU A 48 -12.52 -12.26 -15.48
C GLU A 48 -12.01 -13.31 -14.48
N LYS A 49 -10.70 -13.58 -14.50
CA LYS A 49 -10.07 -14.53 -13.58
C LYS A 49 -10.13 -14.00 -12.14
N LEU A 50 -9.80 -12.72 -11.94
CA LEU A 50 -9.89 -12.09 -10.62
C LEU A 50 -11.31 -12.15 -10.05
N TYR A 51 -12.31 -11.78 -10.88
CA TYR A 51 -13.71 -11.86 -10.48
C TYR A 51 -14.13 -13.29 -10.09
N SER A 52 -13.74 -14.28 -10.90
CA SER A 52 -14.07 -15.68 -10.67
C SER A 52 -13.45 -16.20 -9.37
N LEU A 53 -12.19 -15.83 -9.09
CA LEU A 53 -11.51 -16.20 -7.86
C LEU A 53 -12.17 -15.54 -6.64
N CYS A 54 -12.43 -14.24 -6.67
CA CYS A 54 -13.10 -13.52 -5.57
C CYS A 54 -14.48 -14.12 -5.29
N LYS A 55 -15.24 -14.39 -6.34
CA LYS A 55 -16.57 -15.02 -6.22
C LYS A 55 -16.47 -16.42 -5.62
N MET A 56 -15.54 -17.23 -6.10
CA MET A 56 -15.31 -18.58 -5.56
C MET A 56 -14.96 -18.55 -4.08
N TRP A 57 -14.02 -17.70 -3.67
CA TRP A 57 -13.60 -17.61 -2.27
C TRP A 57 -14.67 -16.99 -1.37
N LYS A 58 -15.46 -16.03 -1.89
CA LYS A 58 -16.63 -15.52 -1.14
C LYS A 58 -17.61 -16.63 -0.80
N TYR A 59 -17.93 -17.51 -1.75
CA TYR A 59 -18.86 -18.61 -1.49
C TYR A 59 -18.25 -19.76 -0.67
N LYS A 60 -16.93 -20.01 -0.79
CA LYS A 60 -16.29 -21.13 -0.09
C LYS A 60 -15.93 -20.82 1.36
N MET A 61 -15.49 -19.63 1.65
CA MET A 61 -14.97 -19.27 2.97
C MET A 61 -15.41 -17.88 3.47
N GLY A 62 -16.38 -17.27 2.83
CA GLY A 62 -16.90 -15.98 3.29
C GLY A 62 -15.92 -14.83 3.12
N LEU A 63 -15.19 -14.78 2.00
CA LEU A 63 -14.25 -13.68 1.72
C LEU A 63 -14.94 -12.32 1.90
N GLU A 64 -14.34 -11.44 2.68
CA GLU A 64 -14.83 -10.07 2.96
C GLU A 64 -13.91 -8.98 2.40
N PHE A 65 -12.64 -9.31 2.19
CA PHE A 65 -11.60 -8.34 1.85
C PHE A 65 -10.67 -8.84 0.75
N VAL A 66 -10.28 -7.95 -0.16
CA VAL A 66 -9.30 -8.21 -1.22
C VAL A 66 -8.20 -7.15 -1.20
N ALA A 67 -6.96 -7.57 -1.03
CA ALA A 67 -5.80 -6.75 -1.28
C ALA A 67 -5.27 -7.04 -2.69
N PHE A 68 -5.34 -6.07 -3.60
CA PHE A 68 -4.83 -6.17 -4.96
C PHE A 68 -3.54 -5.38 -5.10
N ASP A 69 -2.42 -6.06 -5.07
CA ASP A 69 -1.08 -5.48 -5.14
C ASP A 69 -0.51 -5.65 -6.56
N TYR A 70 -0.41 -4.63 -7.30
CA TYR A 70 -0.94 -3.27 -7.33
C TYR A 70 -1.44 -2.95 -8.75
N ILE A 71 -2.16 -1.83 -8.94
CA ILE A 71 -2.60 -1.43 -10.26
C ILE A 71 -1.40 -0.87 -11.02
N LYS A 72 -1.02 -1.54 -12.11
CA LYS A 72 0.04 -1.11 -13.02
C LYS A 72 -0.44 -1.16 -14.45
N SER A 73 0.16 -0.34 -15.31
CA SER A 73 0.11 -0.50 -16.75
C SER A 73 1.49 -0.85 -17.28
N ASN A 74 1.54 -1.72 -18.24
CA ASN A 74 2.76 -2.12 -18.94
C ASN A 74 2.92 -1.37 -20.27
N GLU A 75 1.99 -0.47 -20.59
CA GLU A 75 2.01 0.28 -21.84
C GLU A 75 2.99 1.46 -21.75
N THR A 76 3.63 1.76 -22.86
CA THR A 76 4.59 2.88 -22.97
C THR A 76 3.91 4.19 -23.39
N ASP A 77 2.69 4.11 -23.95
CA ASP A 77 1.90 5.28 -24.31
C ASP A 77 1.09 5.78 -23.11
N ALA A 78 1.20 7.08 -22.82
CA ALA A 78 0.53 7.69 -21.68
C ALA A 78 -1.00 7.63 -21.79
N SER A 79 -1.56 7.72 -23.01
CA SER A 79 -3.01 7.67 -23.23
C SER A 79 -3.59 6.28 -22.96
N ASP A 80 -2.87 5.24 -23.33
CA ASP A 80 -3.28 3.86 -23.14
C ASP A 80 -3.15 3.46 -21.66
N ASN A 81 -2.08 3.90 -21.02
CA ASN A 81 -1.92 3.77 -19.56
C ASN A 81 -3.11 4.35 -18.80
N TYR A 82 -3.52 5.56 -19.16
CA TYR A 82 -4.68 6.23 -18.57
C TYR A 82 -5.96 5.41 -18.66
N ASN A 83 -6.22 4.85 -19.82
CA ASN A 83 -7.43 4.05 -20.05
C ASN A 83 -7.39 2.72 -19.29
N ILE A 84 -6.23 2.04 -19.26
CA ILE A 84 -6.04 0.76 -18.57
C ILE A 84 -6.17 0.92 -17.05
N LEU A 85 -5.53 1.92 -16.45
CA LEU A 85 -5.63 2.20 -15.02
C LEU A 85 -7.07 2.54 -14.63
N GLY A 86 -7.75 3.40 -15.41
CA GLY A 86 -9.13 3.74 -15.18
C GLY A 86 -10.07 2.55 -15.27
N ALA A 87 -9.91 1.70 -16.29
CA ALA A 87 -10.70 0.49 -16.46
C ALA A 87 -10.50 -0.52 -15.31
N LYS A 88 -9.26 -0.64 -14.79
CA LYS A 88 -8.98 -1.50 -13.65
C LYS A 88 -9.64 -0.95 -12.36
N CYS A 89 -9.57 0.36 -12.12
CA CYS A 89 -10.24 0.99 -10.98
C CYS A 89 -11.76 0.84 -11.06
N ASP A 90 -12.34 1.06 -12.24
CA ASP A 90 -13.77 0.83 -12.49
C ASP A 90 -14.18 -0.62 -12.19
N PHE A 91 -13.41 -1.57 -12.71
CA PHE A 91 -13.63 -2.99 -12.46
C PHE A 91 -13.56 -3.35 -10.98
N LEU A 92 -12.51 -2.93 -10.28
CA LEU A 92 -12.36 -3.18 -8.84
C LEU A 92 -13.52 -2.58 -8.04
N LYS A 93 -13.94 -1.35 -8.38
CA LYS A 93 -15.04 -0.68 -7.70
C LYS A 93 -16.39 -1.32 -7.99
N ASN A 94 -16.72 -1.53 -9.25
CA ASN A 94 -18.07 -1.92 -9.63
C ASN A 94 -18.28 -3.44 -9.61
N ARG A 95 -17.28 -4.22 -10.05
CA ARG A 95 -17.41 -5.67 -10.13
C ARG A 95 -16.98 -6.39 -8.86
N ILE A 96 -15.88 -5.95 -8.24
CA ILE A 96 -15.37 -6.62 -7.03
C ILE A 96 -16.03 -6.04 -5.78
N ALA A 97 -15.93 -4.72 -5.57
CA ALA A 97 -16.44 -4.13 -4.35
C ALA A 97 -17.99 -4.09 -4.31
N ASN A 98 -18.63 -3.55 -5.35
CA ASN A 98 -20.08 -3.35 -5.30
C ASN A 98 -20.86 -4.63 -5.59
N GLU A 99 -20.53 -5.38 -6.65
CA GLU A 99 -21.31 -6.56 -7.04
C GLU A 99 -21.05 -7.75 -6.13
N LEU A 100 -19.79 -7.98 -5.74
CA LEU A 100 -19.45 -9.07 -4.82
C LEU A 100 -19.50 -8.62 -3.36
N ASP A 101 -19.81 -7.37 -3.06
CA ASP A 101 -19.84 -6.84 -1.69
C ASP A 101 -18.57 -7.19 -0.91
N LEU A 102 -17.41 -6.75 -1.43
CA LEU A 102 -16.09 -6.98 -0.87
C LEU A 102 -15.40 -5.65 -0.59
N ALA A 103 -14.73 -5.54 0.55
CA ALA A 103 -13.79 -4.45 0.76
C ALA A 103 -12.56 -4.66 -0.13
N VAL A 104 -12.13 -3.60 -0.85
CA VAL A 104 -10.97 -3.66 -1.74
C VAL A 104 -9.95 -2.59 -1.35
N ILE A 105 -8.72 -3.02 -1.12
CA ILE A 105 -7.56 -2.13 -1.03
C ILE A 105 -6.62 -2.40 -2.20
N THR A 106 -6.07 -1.35 -2.76
CA THR A 106 -5.05 -1.46 -3.80
C THR A 106 -4.08 -0.29 -3.70
N ALA A 107 -2.94 -0.41 -4.37
CA ALA A 107 -1.95 0.63 -4.50
C ALA A 107 -1.72 0.99 -5.96
N CYS A 108 -1.15 2.16 -6.20
CA CYS A 108 -0.59 2.55 -7.49
C CYS A 108 0.69 3.35 -7.26
N GLN A 109 1.61 3.26 -8.19
CA GLN A 109 2.85 4.01 -8.09
C GLN A 109 2.63 5.49 -8.46
N LEU A 110 3.29 6.36 -7.72
CA LEU A 110 3.39 7.78 -8.08
C LEU A 110 4.47 7.95 -9.16
N ASN A 111 4.26 8.91 -10.06
CA ASN A 111 5.31 9.34 -10.98
C ASN A 111 6.42 10.10 -10.23
N ARG A 112 7.50 10.48 -10.94
CA ARG A 112 8.63 11.22 -10.35
C ARG A 112 8.26 12.58 -9.77
N GLU A 113 7.14 13.15 -10.20
CA GLU A 113 6.60 14.41 -9.66
C GLU A 113 5.74 14.21 -8.41
N GLY A 114 5.63 12.98 -7.91
CA GLY A 114 4.78 12.64 -6.76
C GLY A 114 3.28 12.72 -7.05
N LYS A 115 2.90 12.75 -8.33
CA LYS A 115 1.52 12.68 -8.77
C LYS A 115 1.18 11.25 -9.17
N VAL A 116 -0.02 10.82 -8.89
CA VAL A 116 -0.55 9.60 -9.51
C VAL A 116 -0.72 9.91 -10.98
N ALA A 117 -0.07 9.15 -11.86
CA ALA A 117 -0.37 9.21 -13.26
C ALA A 117 -1.89 8.96 -13.38
N ASP A 118 -2.63 9.91 -13.94
CA ASP A 118 -4.09 9.81 -14.12
C ASP A 118 -4.93 9.83 -12.82
N SER A 119 -4.54 10.67 -11.86
CA SER A 119 -5.19 10.83 -10.55
C SER A 119 -6.71 11.01 -10.62
N ASP A 120 -7.24 11.67 -11.64
CA ASP A 120 -8.67 11.98 -11.75
C ASP A 120 -9.56 10.74 -11.85
N LYS A 121 -9.16 9.70 -12.61
CA LYS A 121 -9.94 8.48 -12.70
C LYS A 121 -9.86 7.65 -11.42
N ILE A 122 -8.66 7.51 -10.84
CA ILE A 122 -8.49 6.80 -9.57
C ILE A 122 -9.31 7.49 -8.48
N ASN A 123 -9.24 8.82 -8.40
CA ASN A 123 -9.99 9.62 -7.45
C ASN A 123 -11.52 9.47 -7.61
N ARG A 124 -12.02 9.26 -8.83
CA ARG A 124 -13.47 9.04 -9.07
C ARG A 124 -13.96 7.73 -8.48
N TYR A 125 -13.16 6.68 -8.47
CA TYR A 125 -13.57 5.35 -8.01
C TYR A 125 -13.20 5.07 -6.56
N ALA A 126 -12.15 5.68 -6.02
CA ALA A 126 -11.72 5.47 -4.65
C ALA A 126 -12.74 6.05 -3.65
N SER A 127 -13.07 5.31 -2.60
CA SER A 127 -13.80 5.82 -1.45
C SER A 127 -12.88 6.61 -0.52
N VAL A 128 -11.65 6.13 -0.37
CA VAL A 128 -10.55 6.80 0.34
C VAL A 128 -9.30 6.67 -0.51
N ALA A 129 -8.54 7.75 -0.64
CA ALA A 129 -7.22 7.72 -1.27
C ALA A 129 -6.20 8.42 -0.38
N ILE A 130 -5.11 7.71 -0.13
CA ILE A 130 -4.04 8.12 0.78
C ILE A 130 -2.74 8.14 -0.02
N LYS A 131 -2.04 9.26 0.02
CA LYS A 131 -0.68 9.37 -0.48
C LYS A 131 0.28 9.06 0.65
N VAL A 132 1.16 8.09 0.46
CA VAL A 132 2.24 7.76 1.38
C VAL A 132 3.58 7.99 0.68
N GLY A 133 4.52 8.60 1.34
CA GLY A 133 5.81 8.91 0.73
C GLY A 133 6.91 9.28 1.72
N ASN A 134 8.13 9.35 1.20
CA ASN A 134 9.26 9.88 1.97
C ASN A 134 9.10 11.38 2.17
N LYS A 135 9.48 11.88 3.34
CA LYS A 135 9.71 13.30 3.55
C LYS A 135 10.99 13.74 2.82
N SER A 136 10.95 14.95 2.24
CA SER A 136 12.19 15.57 1.74
C SER A 136 13.12 15.92 2.91
N GLU A 137 14.40 16.14 2.61
CA GLU A 137 15.35 16.53 3.67
C GLU A 137 14.96 17.89 4.30
N GLU A 138 14.40 18.82 3.51
CA GLU A 138 13.89 20.08 4.02
C GLU A 138 12.72 19.88 5.00
N LEU A 139 11.77 18.99 4.68
CA LEU A 139 10.66 18.67 5.59
C LEU A 139 11.14 18.03 6.87
N LYS A 140 12.10 17.10 6.80
CA LYS A 140 12.68 16.48 8.01
C LYS A 140 13.36 17.50 8.91
N MET A 141 14.05 18.49 8.33
CA MET A 141 14.70 19.57 9.10
C MET A 141 13.68 20.48 9.78
N VAL A 142 12.54 20.74 9.13
CA VAL A 142 11.48 21.59 9.69
C VAL A 142 10.69 20.88 10.77
N ASP A 143 10.30 19.63 10.52
CA ASP A 143 9.45 18.85 11.44
C ASP A 143 10.20 18.34 12.67
N GLY A 144 11.50 18.06 12.51
CA GLY A 144 12.32 17.41 13.55
C GLY A 144 12.43 15.89 13.37
N GLU A 145 13.47 15.30 13.94
CA GLU A 145 13.75 13.86 13.81
C GLU A 145 12.67 12.98 14.43
N GLU A 146 12.01 13.45 15.49
CA GLU A 146 10.95 12.75 16.20
C GLU A 146 9.65 12.58 15.37
N CYS A 147 9.48 13.41 14.34
CA CYS A 147 8.36 13.34 13.40
C CYS A 147 8.58 12.34 12.24
N GLY A 148 9.64 11.52 12.33
CA GLY A 148 9.88 10.42 11.41
C GLY A 148 10.31 10.82 10.00
N ASN A 149 10.35 9.84 9.11
CA ASN A 149 10.94 9.95 7.77
C ASN A 149 9.94 9.80 6.62
N TYR A 150 8.68 9.51 6.95
CA TYR A 150 7.59 9.31 6.01
C TYR A 150 6.38 10.17 6.36
N PHE A 151 5.44 10.31 5.43
CA PHE A 151 4.16 10.97 5.66
C PHE A 151 3.01 10.20 5.02
N ALA A 152 1.80 10.39 5.55
CA ALA A 152 0.56 9.99 4.91
C ALA A 152 -0.39 11.20 4.77
N LYS A 153 -0.93 11.42 3.57
CA LYS A 153 -1.93 12.47 3.31
C LYS A 153 -3.19 11.86 2.74
N ILE A 154 -4.32 12.05 3.44
CA ILE A 154 -5.65 11.63 3.00
C ILE A 154 -6.22 12.73 2.10
N TYR A 155 -6.14 12.57 0.78
CA TYR A 155 -6.59 13.58 -0.17
C TYR A 155 -7.97 13.31 -0.79
N VAL A 156 -8.46 12.05 -0.74
CA VAL A 156 -9.85 11.69 -1.04
C VAL A 156 -10.41 10.95 0.16
N ASN A 157 -11.54 11.40 0.67
CA ASN A 157 -12.30 10.68 1.69
C ASN A 157 -13.80 10.97 1.51
N ARG A 158 -14.54 9.98 1.01
CA ARG A 158 -15.99 10.09 0.76
C ARG A 158 -16.84 9.70 1.96
N ILE A 159 -16.22 9.11 2.98
CA ILE A 159 -16.88 8.59 4.17
C ILE A 159 -16.53 9.40 5.42
N GLY A 160 -15.65 10.40 5.31
CA GLY A 160 -15.22 11.22 6.42
C GLY A 160 -14.54 12.52 5.97
N LYS A 161 -13.81 13.15 6.87
CA LYS A 161 -13.03 14.36 6.58
C LYS A 161 -11.81 14.02 5.73
N ARG A 162 -11.44 14.92 4.84
CA ARG A 162 -10.18 14.88 4.06
C ARG A 162 -9.26 16.00 4.51
N MET A 163 -7.97 15.80 4.30
CA MET A 163 -6.99 16.86 4.50
C MET A 163 -7.09 17.92 3.40
N PRO A 164 -6.86 19.21 3.69
CA PRO A 164 -6.84 20.26 2.68
C PRO A 164 -5.83 19.94 1.58
N GLU A 165 -6.24 20.12 0.33
CA GLU A 165 -5.39 19.77 -0.83
C GLU A 165 -4.26 20.78 -1.00
N ASP A 166 -4.56 22.05 -0.75
CA ASP A 166 -3.68 23.21 -0.85
C ASP A 166 -2.75 23.41 0.35
N ASP A 167 -3.05 22.80 1.49
CA ASP A 167 -2.17 22.82 2.65
C ASP A 167 -1.11 21.73 2.53
N GLN A 168 0.12 22.13 2.21
CA GLN A 168 1.26 21.22 2.07
C GLN A 168 1.68 20.59 3.40
N ASN A 169 1.32 21.20 4.53
CA ASN A 169 1.66 20.74 5.86
C ASN A 169 0.56 19.85 6.48
N ALA A 170 -0.57 19.63 5.79
CA ALA A 170 -1.62 18.74 6.26
C ALA A 170 -1.28 17.28 5.89
N TYR A 171 -0.61 16.58 6.78
CA TYR A 171 -0.27 15.14 6.69
C TYR A 171 -0.05 14.54 8.06
N ILE A 172 -0.03 13.23 8.15
CA ILE A 172 0.30 12.45 9.34
C ILE A 172 1.76 12.03 9.24
N ASP A 173 2.51 12.21 10.30
CA ASP A 173 3.91 11.81 10.41
C ASP A 173 4.04 10.32 10.64
N LEU A 174 4.84 9.67 9.81
CA LEU A 174 5.10 8.25 9.88
C LEU A 174 6.59 7.96 9.98
N TYR A 175 6.91 6.89 10.69
CA TYR A 175 8.22 6.27 10.70
C TYR A 175 8.21 5.01 9.85
N PHE A 176 9.15 4.88 8.93
CA PHE A 176 9.35 3.70 8.11
C PHE A 176 10.74 3.12 8.29
N ASP A 177 10.80 1.84 8.69
CA ASP A 177 12.02 1.03 8.71
C ASP A 177 11.93 -0.03 7.63
N GLY A 178 12.61 0.24 6.51
CA GLY A 178 12.60 -0.66 5.36
C GLY A 178 13.30 -2.01 5.62
N ALA A 179 14.23 -2.08 6.58
CA ALA A 179 14.92 -3.32 6.91
C ALA A 179 14.01 -4.32 7.64
N ARG A 180 13.04 -3.80 8.41
CA ARG A 180 12.07 -4.60 9.16
C ARG A 180 10.67 -4.53 8.58
N ALA A 181 10.46 -3.80 7.49
CA ALA A 181 9.15 -3.52 6.88
C ALA A 181 8.13 -2.96 7.88
N ILE A 182 8.58 -2.11 8.80
CA ILE A 182 7.74 -1.47 9.81
C ILE A 182 7.34 -0.10 9.28
N LEU A 183 6.04 0.19 9.27
CA LEU A 183 5.47 1.50 9.03
C LEU A 183 4.53 1.81 10.19
N GLU A 184 4.82 2.85 10.94
CA GLU A 184 4.04 3.23 12.12
C GLU A 184 3.84 4.74 12.20
N GLU A 185 2.78 5.16 12.89
CA GLU A 185 2.52 6.56 13.19
C GLU A 185 3.49 7.06 14.25
N CYS A 186 4.09 8.24 14.01
CA CYS A 186 4.97 8.85 14.99
C CYS A 186 4.19 9.33 16.21
N LYS A 187 4.77 9.15 17.41
CA LYS A 187 4.16 9.65 18.67
C LYS A 187 4.13 11.17 18.73
N VAL A 188 5.12 11.79 18.11
CA VAL A 188 5.20 13.25 17.94
C VAL A 188 4.83 13.56 16.51
N GLN A 189 3.83 14.40 16.33
CA GLN A 189 3.42 14.91 15.02
C GLN A 189 3.98 16.32 14.89
N HIS A 190 4.40 16.70 13.68
CA HIS A 190 4.75 18.10 13.43
C HIS A 190 3.54 18.96 13.77
N THR A 191 3.74 20.24 14.10
CA THR A 191 2.62 21.14 14.46
C THR A 191 1.96 21.66 13.19
N PRO A 192 0.90 21.03 12.68
CA PRO A 192 0.12 21.62 11.62
C PRO A 192 -0.98 22.46 12.22
N SER A 193 -1.51 23.38 11.44
CA SER A 193 -2.95 23.60 11.46
C SER A 193 -3.67 22.24 11.51
N ASP A 194 -4.60 22.04 12.44
CA ASP A 194 -5.34 20.78 12.59
C ASP A 194 -5.69 20.20 11.20
N PRO A 195 -5.17 19.01 10.81
CA PRO A 195 -5.38 18.49 9.47
C PRO A 195 -6.84 18.20 9.15
N PHE A 196 -7.74 18.40 10.11
CA PHE A 196 -9.18 18.12 10.00
C PHE A 196 -10.08 19.33 10.34
N GLU A 197 -9.53 20.54 10.59
CA GLU A 197 -10.29 21.80 10.62
C GLU A 197 -10.61 22.35 9.17
#